data_95b9410404afe851ee265f00dd1528bf
#
_entry.id   95b9410404afe851ee265f00dd1528bf
#
_cell.length_a   1.000
_cell.length_b   1.000
_cell.length_c   1.000
_cell.angle_alpha   90.00
_cell.angle_beta   90.00
_cell.angle_gamma   90.00
#
_symmetry.space_group_name_H-M   'P 1'
#
loop_
_entity.id
_entity.type
_entity.pdbx_description
1 polymer ?
#
loop_
_entity_poly.entity_id
_entity_poly.type
_entity_poly.pdbx_seq_one_letter_code
_entity_poly.pdbx_strand_id
1 'polypeptide(L)'
;MKNINPIVKLEFVGEKYYMNTDVIGEKDGFVIRLAKADDVVNYYEQNYCPLDKEVARLTGCKEEFSKEEVVSFFLKSLEENDRYFFLIIAPDGDIIGESVINEIDWDLRRANFRIGLYRQAERGKGIGTWATEITRDFAFEKLKLHRLELDVYSFNPRAETVYLKAGFKREGVLRDAIMDGAKYADDILMSILEDEWRILKMQR
;
A
#
# COMPACT_ATOMS: atom_id res chain seq x y z
N MET A 1 -2.43 31.81 7.49
CA MET A 1 -3.68 31.16 7.04
C MET A 1 -3.64 29.73 7.51
N LYS A 2 -4.57 29.33 8.39
CA LYS A 2 -4.59 27.96 8.95
C LYS A 2 -5.06 27.00 7.84
N ASN A 3 -4.21 26.05 7.46
CA ASN A 3 -4.60 24.93 6.61
C ASN A 3 -5.69 24.13 7.33
N ILE A 4 -6.91 24.29 6.89
CA ILE A 4 -8.03 23.45 7.34
C ILE A 4 -7.89 22.14 6.55
N ASN A 5 -7.37 21.13 7.22
CA ASN A 5 -7.38 19.77 6.70
C ASN A 5 -8.85 19.37 6.46
N PRO A 6 -9.27 19.04 5.25
CA PRO A 6 -10.65 18.64 5.01
C PRO A 6 -10.95 17.41 5.89
N ILE A 7 -11.95 17.54 6.75
CA ILE A 7 -12.41 16.44 7.60
C ILE A 7 -12.98 15.36 6.67
N VAL A 8 -12.22 14.32 6.45
CA VAL A 8 -12.70 13.14 5.73
C VAL A 8 -13.81 12.52 6.58
N LYS A 9 -15.05 12.68 6.13
CA LYS A 9 -16.20 11.98 6.74
C LYS A 9 -16.28 10.59 6.11
N LEU A 10 -16.26 9.57 6.95
CA LEU A 10 -16.64 8.21 6.55
C LEU A 10 -18.14 8.07 6.74
N GLU A 11 -18.82 7.67 5.70
CA GLU A 11 -20.23 7.28 5.76
C GLU A 11 -20.33 5.76 5.65
N PHE A 12 -20.99 5.13 6.60
CA PHE A 12 -21.22 3.68 6.57
C PHE A 12 -22.44 3.38 5.70
N VAL A 13 -22.19 2.68 4.59
CA VAL A 13 -23.25 2.20 3.71
C VAL A 13 -23.02 0.72 3.47
N GLY A 14 -23.86 -0.11 4.09
CA GLY A 14 -23.66 -1.57 4.07
C GLY A 14 -22.44 -1.98 4.91
N GLU A 15 -21.56 -2.79 4.34
CA GLU A 15 -20.35 -3.31 5.00
C GLU A 15 -19.07 -2.49 4.70
N LYS A 16 -19.18 -1.37 3.99
CA LYS A 16 -18.02 -0.55 3.56
C LYS A 16 -18.15 0.89 4.01
N TYR A 17 -17.02 1.47 4.48
CA TYR A 17 -16.93 2.90 4.77
C TYR A 17 -16.63 3.68 3.48
N TYR A 18 -17.44 4.69 3.17
CA TYR A 18 -17.23 5.61 2.06
C TYR A 18 -16.64 6.92 2.56
N MET A 19 -15.78 7.52 1.76
CA MET A 19 -15.12 8.78 2.08
C MET A 19 -15.75 9.94 1.29
N ASN A 20 -15.83 11.12 1.90
CA ASN A 20 -16.24 12.35 1.19
C ASN A 20 -15.16 12.87 0.25
N THR A 21 -13.92 12.39 0.38
CA THR A 21 -12.80 12.68 -0.52
C THR A 21 -12.02 11.40 -0.80
N ASP A 22 -11.63 11.23 -2.05
CA ASP A 22 -10.83 10.09 -2.49
C ASP A 22 -9.35 10.25 -2.10
N VAL A 23 -8.90 11.48 -1.85
CA VAL A 23 -7.49 11.80 -1.52
C VAL A 23 -7.26 11.60 -0.03
N ILE A 24 -6.25 10.80 0.30
CA ILE A 24 -5.82 10.54 1.69
C ILE A 24 -4.51 11.23 2.06
N GLY A 25 -3.72 11.70 1.09
CA GLY A 25 -2.48 12.41 1.33
C GLY A 25 -1.95 13.15 0.11
N GLU A 26 -1.27 14.27 0.38
CA GLU A 26 -0.57 15.07 -0.63
C GLU A 26 0.79 15.51 -0.08
N LYS A 27 1.83 15.45 -0.93
CA LYS A 27 3.18 15.88 -0.59
C LYS A 27 3.98 16.21 -1.85
N ASP A 28 4.53 17.41 -1.94
CA ASP A 28 5.43 17.84 -3.02
C ASP A 28 4.85 17.56 -4.44
N GLY A 29 3.53 17.70 -4.59
CA GLY A 29 2.78 17.40 -5.81
C GLY A 29 2.43 15.94 -6.03
N PHE A 30 2.91 15.01 -5.18
CA PHE A 30 2.44 13.63 -5.16
C PHE A 30 1.10 13.53 -4.44
N VAL A 31 0.24 12.66 -4.93
CA VAL A 31 -1.10 12.42 -4.37
C VAL A 31 -1.29 10.93 -4.09
N ILE A 32 -1.90 10.60 -2.96
CA ILE A 32 -2.43 9.26 -2.71
C ILE A 32 -3.94 9.36 -2.63
N ARG A 33 -4.61 8.63 -3.48
CA ARG A 33 -6.07 8.59 -3.53
C ARG A 33 -6.63 7.20 -3.81
N LEU A 34 -7.91 7.01 -3.50
CA LEU A 34 -8.62 5.79 -3.91
C LEU A 34 -8.56 5.60 -5.43
N ALA A 35 -8.37 4.35 -5.83
CA ALA A 35 -8.46 3.92 -7.21
C ALA A 35 -9.92 3.99 -7.70
N LYS A 36 -10.10 4.33 -8.97
CA LYS A 36 -11.40 4.41 -9.65
C LYS A 36 -11.39 3.54 -10.90
N ALA A 37 -12.53 3.12 -11.36
CA ALA A 37 -12.64 2.29 -12.57
C ALA A 37 -11.98 2.95 -13.79
N ASP A 38 -12.07 4.28 -13.91
CA ASP A 38 -11.48 5.04 -15.02
C ASP A 38 -9.94 5.03 -15.02
N ASP A 39 -9.31 4.67 -13.90
CA ASP A 39 -7.85 4.59 -13.79
C ASP A 39 -7.26 3.34 -14.48
N VAL A 40 -8.09 2.34 -14.77
CA VAL A 40 -7.64 1.00 -15.15
C VAL A 40 -6.72 0.96 -16.37
N VAL A 41 -6.96 1.81 -17.36
CA VAL A 41 -6.15 1.87 -18.59
C VAL A 41 -4.77 2.44 -18.27
N ASN A 42 -4.72 3.58 -17.59
CA ASN A 42 -3.44 4.21 -17.19
C ASN A 42 -2.68 3.35 -16.20
N TYR A 43 -3.38 2.68 -15.26
CA TYR A 43 -2.78 1.75 -14.32
C TYR A 43 -2.03 0.63 -15.05
N TYR A 44 -2.65 0.00 -16.09
CA TYR A 44 -2.00 -1.00 -16.90
C TYR A 44 -0.84 -0.43 -17.71
N GLU A 45 -1.09 0.62 -18.50
CA GLU A 45 -0.11 1.16 -19.44
C GLU A 45 1.15 1.73 -18.78
N GLN A 46 1.00 2.35 -17.60
CA GLN A 46 2.09 3.02 -16.90
C GLN A 46 2.88 2.07 -15.97
N ASN A 47 2.30 0.93 -15.55
CA ASN A 47 2.94 0.07 -14.56
C ASN A 47 3.18 -1.36 -15.01
N TYR A 48 2.39 -1.86 -15.96
CA TYR A 48 2.45 -3.26 -16.42
C TYR A 48 2.84 -3.42 -17.89
N CYS A 49 3.11 -2.32 -18.60
CA CYS A 49 3.42 -2.37 -20.04
C CYS A 49 4.74 -1.65 -20.38
N PRO A 50 5.92 -2.28 -20.15
CA PRO A 50 6.17 -3.54 -19.41
C PRO A 50 6.24 -3.35 -17.88
N LEU A 51 6.00 -4.43 -17.13
CA LEU A 51 6.28 -4.45 -15.69
C LEU A 51 7.80 -4.40 -15.45
N ASP A 52 8.23 -3.59 -14.49
CA ASP A 52 9.62 -3.55 -14.03
C ASP A 52 9.98 -4.91 -13.40
N LYS A 53 11.02 -5.58 -13.93
CA LYS A 53 11.45 -6.91 -13.47
C LYS A 53 11.91 -6.91 -12.01
N GLU A 54 12.46 -5.81 -11.50
CA GLU A 54 12.83 -5.68 -10.10
C GLU A 54 11.55 -5.65 -9.22
N VAL A 55 10.49 -4.97 -9.66
CA VAL A 55 9.21 -5.00 -8.96
C VAL A 55 8.66 -6.41 -8.92
N ALA A 56 8.62 -7.10 -10.07
CA ALA A 56 8.14 -8.48 -10.13
C ALA A 56 8.90 -9.38 -9.14
N ARG A 57 10.23 -9.31 -9.15
CA ARG A 57 11.09 -10.06 -8.22
C ARG A 57 10.81 -9.71 -6.76
N LEU A 58 10.70 -8.41 -6.42
CA LEU A 58 10.56 -7.93 -5.03
C LEU A 58 9.15 -8.12 -4.46
N THR A 59 8.15 -8.35 -5.30
CA THR A 59 6.76 -8.60 -4.92
C THR A 59 6.33 -10.06 -5.10
N GLY A 60 7.20 -10.88 -5.69
CA GLY A 60 6.91 -12.30 -5.94
C GLY A 60 5.85 -12.54 -7.02
N CYS A 61 5.51 -11.54 -7.83
CA CYS A 61 4.57 -11.71 -8.92
C CYS A 61 5.29 -12.19 -10.21
N LYS A 62 4.53 -12.67 -11.18
CA LYS A 62 5.08 -13.04 -12.49
C LYS A 62 5.60 -11.79 -13.24
N GLU A 63 6.56 -12.00 -14.16
CA GLU A 63 7.20 -10.90 -14.90
C GLU A 63 6.30 -10.28 -15.99
N GLU A 64 5.31 -11.03 -16.47
CA GLU A 64 4.45 -10.59 -17.57
C GLU A 64 2.97 -10.83 -17.22
N PHE A 65 2.15 -9.86 -17.56
CA PHE A 65 0.70 -9.92 -17.42
C PHE A 65 0.04 -9.47 -18.71
N SER A 66 -1.02 -10.16 -19.13
CA SER A 66 -1.87 -9.66 -20.20
C SER A 66 -2.67 -8.45 -19.71
N LYS A 67 -3.13 -7.63 -20.65
CA LYS A 67 -4.00 -6.49 -20.32
C LYS A 67 -5.28 -6.96 -19.65
N GLU A 68 -5.86 -8.05 -20.10
CA GLU A 68 -7.10 -8.63 -19.58
C GLU A 68 -6.94 -9.07 -18.12
N GLU A 69 -5.81 -9.68 -17.76
CA GLU A 69 -5.52 -10.09 -16.39
C GLU A 69 -5.46 -8.88 -15.45
N VAL A 70 -4.69 -7.84 -15.82
CA VAL A 70 -4.53 -6.63 -14.99
C VAL A 70 -5.86 -5.88 -14.87
N VAL A 71 -6.57 -5.68 -15.97
CA VAL A 71 -7.88 -4.99 -15.99
C VAL A 71 -8.89 -5.75 -15.11
N SER A 72 -8.98 -7.07 -15.27
CA SER A 72 -9.91 -7.89 -14.49
C SER A 72 -9.58 -7.85 -13.00
N PHE A 73 -8.30 -8.00 -12.64
CA PHE A 73 -7.85 -7.88 -11.24
C PHE A 73 -8.16 -6.51 -10.65
N PHE A 74 -7.82 -5.44 -11.37
CA PHE A 74 -8.03 -4.07 -10.92
C PHE A 74 -9.52 -3.79 -10.63
N LEU A 75 -10.39 -4.05 -11.61
CA LEU A 75 -11.83 -3.81 -11.46
C LEU A 75 -12.45 -4.66 -10.35
N LYS A 76 -12.09 -5.95 -10.28
CA LYS A 76 -12.55 -6.82 -9.20
C LYS A 76 -12.11 -6.31 -7.82
N SER A 77 -10.87 -5.84 -7.70
CA SER A 77 -10.34 -5.29 -6.45
C SER A 77 -11.11 -4.07 -5.93
N LEU A 78 -11.76 -3.30 -6.82
CA LEU A 78 -12.59 -2.17 -6.42
C LEU A 78 -13.95 -2.59 -5.82
N GLU A 79 -14.41 -3.79 -6.14
CA GLU A 79 -15.69 -4.34 -5.66
C GLU A 79 -15.57 -5.07 -4.31
N GLU A 80 -14.32 -5.42 -3.89
CA GLU A 80 -14.09 -6.14 -2.65
C GLU A 80 -14.37 -5.26 -1.42
N ASN A 81 -15.09 -5.79 -0.42
CA ASN A 81 -15.49 -5.06 0.78
C ASN A 81 -14.42 -5.06 1.88
N ASP A 82 -13.42 -5.93 1.74
CA ASP A 82 -12.30 -6.10 2.65
C ASP A 82 -11.01 -5.47 2.13
N ARG A 83 -11.13 -4.48 1.21
CA ARG A 83 -9.99 -3.84 0.55
C ARG A 83 -10.18 -2.34 0.39
N TYR A 84 -9.08 -1.59 0.60
CA TYR A 84 -8.89 -0.21 0.18
C TYR A 84 -7.69 -0.15 -0.75
N PHE A 85 -7.93 0.18 -2.01
CA PHE A 85 -6.92 0.24 -3.05
C PHE A 85 -6.62 1.71 -3.37
N PHE A 86 -5.43 2.18 -3.02
CA PHE A 86 -4.98 3.53 -3.30
C PHE A 86 -3.95 3.52 -4.42
N LEU A 87 -3.99 4.56 -5.25
CA LEU A 87 -2.99 4.84 -6.26
C LEU A 87 -2.07 5.96 -5.79
N ILE A 88 -0.79 5.84 -6.11
CA ILE A 88 0.22 6.87 -5.88
C ILE A 88 0.42 7.58 -7.21
N ILE A 89 0.07 8.86 -7.25
CA ILE A 89 0.10 9.71 -8.44
C ILE A 89 1.28 10.67 -8.31
N ALA A 90 2.10 10.77 -9.33
CA ALA A 90 3.22 11.72 -9.41
C ALA A 90 2.75 13.11 -9.83
N PRO A 91 3.59 14.17 -9.68
CA PRO A 91 3.25 15.55 -10.05
C PRO A 91 2.91 15.74 -11.54
N ASP A 92 3.37 14.84 -12.41
CA ASP A 92 3.04 14.83 -13.85
C ASP A 92 1.69 14.17 -14.17
N GLY A 93 0.99 13.65 -13.13
CA GLY A 93 -0.31 13.00 -13.24
C GLY A 93 -0.25 11.49 -13.48
N ASP A 94 0.94 10.93 -13.65
CA ASP A 94 1.12 9.50 -13.87
C ASP A 94 0.91 8.68 -12.60
N ILE A 95 0.33 7.50 -12.77
CA ILE A 95 0.24 6.48 -11.72
C ILE A 95 1.61 5.79 -11.61
N ILE A 96 2.29 5.95 -10.48
CA ILE A 96 3.64 5.44 -10.25
C ILE A 96 3.71 4.29 -9.26
N GLY A 97 2.59 3.97 -8.66
CA GLY A 97 2.53 2.92 -7.66
C GLY A 97 1.15 2.73 -7.06
N GLU A 98 1.08 1.79 -6.15
CA GLU A 98 -0.12 1.48 -5.38
C GLU A 98 0.20 1.32 -3.90
N SER A 99 -0.80 1.53 -3.06
CA SER A 99 -0.75 1.27 -1.62
C SER A 99 -2.09 0.65 -1.22
N VAL A 100 -2.07 -0.53 -0.62
CA VAL A 100 -3.27 -1.34 -0.45
C VAL A 100 -3.40 -1.82 0.99
N ILE A 101 -4.59 -1.68 1.56
CA ILE A 101 -5.02 -2.39 2.75
C ILE A 101 -5.99 -3.46 2.27
N ASN A 102 -5.73 -4.72 2.54
CA ASN A 102 -6.56 -5.85 2.08
C ASN A 102 -6.72 -6.91 3.18
N GLU A 103 -7.59 -7.89 2.90
CA GLU A 103 -7.87 -8.96 3.86
C GLU A 103 -8.32 -8.40 5.21
N ILE A 104 -9.19 -7.39 5.18
CA ILE A 104 -9.68 -6.74 6.40
C ILE A 104 -10.61 -7.69 7.13
N ASP A 105 -10.19 -8.10 8.32
CA ASP A 105 -11.01 -8.80 9.30
C ASP A 105 -11.59 -7.76 10.26
N TRP A 106 -12.86 -7.41 10.06
CA TRP A 106 -13.53 -6.38 10.84
C TRP A 106 -13.77 -6.78 12.29
N ASP A 107 -13.94 -8.08 12.57
CA ASP A 107 -14.16 -8.61 13.92
C ASP A 107 -12.89 -8.52 14.74
N LEU A 108 -11.75 -8.92 14.18
CA LEU A 108 -10.44 -8.82 14.80
C LEU A 108 -9.80 -7.44 14.61
N ARG A 109 -10.39 -6.59 13.77
CA ARG A 109 -9.86 -5.25 13.44
C ARG A 109 -8.41 -5.31 12.94
N ARG A 110 -8.11 -6.24 12.07
CA ARG A 110 -6.79 -6.43 11.47
C ARG A 110 -6.86 -6.44 9.96
N ALA A 111 -5.73 -6.13 9.32
CA ALA A 111 -5.60 -6.18 7.86
C ALA A 111 -4.16 -6.42 7.43
N ASN A 112 -4.00 -6.89 6.20
CA ASN A 112 -2.72 -6.90 5.51
C ASN A 112 -2.48 -5.57 4.80
N PHE A 113 -1.21 -5.16 4.73
CA PHE A 113 -0.75 -3.97 4.01
C PHE A 113 0.29 -4.35 2.96
N ARG A 114 0.16 -3.78 1.78
CA ARG A 114 1.17 -3.89 0.74
C ARG A 114 1.37 -2.57 -0.01
N ILE A 115 2.55 -2.39 -0.58
CA ILE A 115 2.90 -1.22 -1.38
C ILE A 115 3.80 -1.61 -2.53
N GLY A 116 3.53 -1.06 -3.71
CA GLY A 116 4.38 -1.17 -4.89
C GLY A 116 4.71 0.22 -5.45
N LEU A 117 5.99 0.49 -5.70
CA LEU A 117 6.44 1.70 -6.40
C LEU A 117 7.09 1.27 -7.72
N TYR A 118 6.35 1.42 -8.80
CA TYR A 118 6.71 0.88 -10.12
C TYR A 118 7.74 1.74 -10.84
N ARG A 119 7.61 3.09 -10.80
CA ARG A 119 8.53 4.01 -11.45
C ARG A 119 9.88 4.05 -10.73
N GLN A 120 10.93 3.48 -11.35
CA GLN A 120 12.27 3.40 -10.75
C GLN A 120 12.83 4.78 -10.36
N ALA A 121 12.62 5.80 -11.18
CA ALA A 121 13.11 7.17 -10.94
C ALA A 121 12.57 7.80 -9.64
N GLU A 122 11.46 7.31 -9.10
CA GLU A 122 10.86 7.82 -7.86
C GLU A 122 11.29 7.04 -6.61
N ARG A 123 12.04 5.95 -6.79
CA ARG A 123 12.57 5.16 -5.67
C ARG A 123 13.73 5.89 -4.98
N GLY A 124 13.88 5.71 -3.67
CA GLY A 124 14.94 6.35 -2.88
C GLY A 124 14.69 7.82 -2.50
N LYS A 125 13.61 8.44 -2.97
CA LYS A 125 13.23 9.84 -2.68
C LYS A 125 12.31 10.00 -1.46
N GLY A 126 12.06 8.94 -0.70
CA GLY A 126 11.18 8.98 0.47
C GLY A 126 9.68 8.79 0.18
N ILE A 127 9.29 8.67 -1.11
CA ILE A 127 7.87 8.52 -1.49
C ILE A 127 7.27 7.23 -0.92
N GLY A 128 7.99 6.10 -0.97
CA GLY A 128 7.51 4.84 -0.38
C GLY A 128 7.30 4.94 1.12
N THR A 129 8.19 5.61 1.87
CA THR A 129 8.02 5.82 3.31
C THR A 129 6.80 6.69 3.59
N TRP A 130 6.67 7.82 2.90
CA TRP A 130 5.52 8.70 3.04
C TRP A 130 4.20 7.99 2.71
N ALA A 131 4.15 7.24 1.61
CA ALA A 131 2.95 6.49 1.23
C ALA A 131 2.58 5.42 2.26
N THR A 132 3.58 4.70 2.79
CA THR A 132 3.37 3.73 3.88
C THR A 132 2.81 4.41 5.13
N GLU A 133 3.37 5.55 5.53
CA GLU A 133 2.91 6.31 6.70
C GLU A 133 1.47 6.82 6.55
N ILE A 134 1.12 7.38 5.39
CA ILE A 134 -0.24 7.89 5.13
C ILE A 134 -1.27 6.75 5.11
N THR A 135 -0.95 5.63 4.46
CA THR A 135 -1.87 4.48 4.39
C THR A 135 -2.01 3.80 5.75
N ARG A 136 -0.91 3.68 6.52
CA ARG A 136 -0.94 3.23 7.93
C ARG A 136 -1.84 4.13 8.76
N ASP A 137 -1.65 5.45 8.67
CA ASP A 137 -2.44 6.41 9.43
C ASP A 137 -3.92 6.31 9.07
N PHE A 138 -4.25 6.11 7.78
CA PHE A 138 -5.61 5.84 7.33
C PHE A 138 -6.18 4.57 7.97
N ALA A 139 -5.43 3.47 8.03
CA ALA A 139 -5.86 2.22 8.65
C ALA A 139 -6.28 2.40 10.11
N PHE A 140 -5.51 3.15 10.89
CA PHE A 140 -5.80 3.37 12.31
C PHE A 140 -6.80 4.52 12.54
N GLU A 141 -6.68 5.64 11.82
CA GLU A 141 -7.52 6.81 12.04
C GLU A 141 -8.94 6.65 11.48
N LYS A 142 -9.05 6.04 10.31
CA LYS A 142 -10.32 5.95 9.59
C LYS A 142 -10.97 4.58 9.75
N LEU A 143 -10.24 3.51 9.49
CA LEU A 143 -10.79 2.16 9.59
C LEU A 143 -10.83 1.63 11.02
N LYS A 144 -10.16 2.31 11.98
CA LYS A 144 -10.11 1.91 13.39
C LYS A 144 -9.57 0.50 13.60
N LEU A 145 -8.62 0.11 12.76
CA LEU A 145 -7.96 -1.18 12.91
C LEU A 145 -7.16 -1.22 14.21
N HIS A 146 -6.99 -2.40 14.77
CA HIS A 146 -6.14 -2.67 15.91
C HIS A 146 -4.74 -3.11 15.49
N ARG A 147 -4.64 -3.77 14.31
CA ARG A 147 -3.40 -4.34 13.80
C ARG A 147 -3.30 -4.15 12.29
N LEU A 148 -2.13 -3.72 11.83
CA LEU A 148 -1.77 -3.73 10.43
C LEU A 148 -0.51 -4.58 10.26
N GLU A 149 -0.57 -5.57 9.38
CA GLU A 149 0.52 -6.53 9.17
C GLU A 149 0.97 -6.57 7.71
N LEU A 150 2.17 -7.06 7.49
CA LEU A 150 2.77 -7.26 6.17
C LEU A 150 3.85 -8.33 6.25
N ASP A 151 4.25 -8.81 5.11
CA ASP A 151 5.47 -9.59 4.93
C ASP A 151 6.44 -8.89 3.96
N VAL A 152 7.72 -9.20 4.08
CA VAL A 152 8.77 -8.66 3.22
C VAL A 152 9.89 -9.68 3.04
N TYR A 153 10.26 -9.90 1.79
CA TYR A 153 11.31 -10.83 1.44
C TYR A 153 12.68 -10.36 1.93
N SER A 154 13.48 -11.26 2.49
CA SER A 154 14.80 -10.97 3.08
C SER A 154 15.78 -10.33 2.09
N PHE A 155 15.58 -10.53 0.78
CA PHE A 155 16.34 -9.86 -0.27
C PHE A 155 15.82 -8.45 -0.66
N ASN A 156 14.81 -7.92 0.07
CA ASN A 156 14.31 -6.56 -0.09
C ASN A 156 14.56 -5.68 1.16
N PRO A 157 15.82 -5.47 1.57
CA PRO A 157 16.14 -4.70 2.78
C PRO A 157 15.72 -3.23 2.67
N ARG A 158 15.51 -2.73 1.45
CA ARG A 158 15.02 -1.37 1.21
C ARG A 158 13.57 -1.22 1.67
N ALA A 159 12.70 -2.16 1.33
CA ALA A 159 11.30 -2.14 1.78
C ALA A 159 11.22 -2.35 3.30
N GLU A 160 11.97 -3.29 3.85
CA GLU A 160 12.04 -3.47 5.29
C GLU A 160 12.42 -2.19 6.03
N THR A 161 13.44 -1.46 5.53
CA THR A 161 13.82 -0.15 6.10
C THR A 161 12.68 0.86 6.06
N VAL A 162 11.86 0.87 5.00
CA VAL A 162 10.66 1.71 4.89
C VAL A 162 9.66 1.36 5.98
N TYR A 163 9.39 0.08 6.17
CA TYR A 163 8.42 -0.39 7.17
C TYR A 163 8.89 -0.11 8.60
N LEU A 164 10.17 -0.35 8.91
CA LEU A 164 10.76 0.00 10.22
C LEU A 164 10.61 1.51 10.49
N LYS A 165 10.91 2.39 9.52
CA LYS A 165 10.72 3.84 9.65
C LYS A 165 9.26 4.23 9.84
N ALA A 166 8.34 3.50 9.24
CA ALA A 166 6.91 3.69 9.43
C ALA A 166 6.38 3.10 10.75
N GLY A 167 7.24 2.51 11.58
CA GLY A 167 6.91 2.02 12.91
C GLY A 167 6.51 0.56 12.98
N PHE A 168 6.56 -0.18 11.87
CA PHE A 168 6.37 -1.63 11.91
C PHE A 168 7.52 -2.31 12.64
N LYS A 169 7.23 -3.43 13.29
CA LYS A 169 8.19 -4.25 14.02
C LYS A 169 8.23 -5.65 13.42
N ARG A 170 9.40 -6.25 13.40
CA ARG A 170 9.53 -7.68 13.07
C ARG A 170 8.85 -8.53 14.14
N GLU A 171 8.09 -9.53 13.73
CA GLU A 171 7.46 -10.52 14.60
C GLU A 171 8.04 -11.92 14.40
N GLY A 172 8.52 -12.21 13.20
CA GLY A 172 9.06 -13.53 12.89
C GLY A 172 9.74 -13.59 11.55
N VAL A 173 10.30 -14.76 11.26
CA VAL A 173 10.94 -15.09 9.99
C VAL A 173 10.51 -16.49 9.60
N LEU A 174 9.91 -16.61 8.43
CA LEU A 174 9.65 -17.89 7.78
C LEU A 174 10.90 -18.24 6.96
N ARG A 175 11.69 -19.20 7.46
CA ARG A 175 12.95 -19.58 6.82
C ARG A 175 12.68 -20.36 5.54
N ASP A 176 13.45 -20.08 4.49
CA ASP A 176 13.38 -20.77 3.20
C ASP A 176 11.95 -20.83 2.61
N ALA A 177 11.15 -19.78 2.86
CA ALA A 177 9.73 -19.76 2.51
C ALA A 177 9.47 -19.39 1.04
N ILE A 178 10.45 -18.77 0.37
CA ILE A 178 10.31 -18.26 -0.99
C ILE A 178 11.55 -18.57 -1.82
N MET A 179 11.47 -18.35 -3.13
CA MET A 179 12.60 -18.52 -4.05
C MET A 179 13.02 -17.15 -4.61
N ASP A 180 14.33 -16.88 -4.57
CA ASP A 180 14.97 -15.78 -5.31
C ASP A 180 15.86 -16.38 -6.40
N GLY A 181 15.32 -16.51 -7.60
CA GLY A 181 15.96 -17.28 -8.67
C GLY A 181 16.10 -18.75 -8.28
N ALA A 182 17.34 -19.25 -8.17
CA ALA A 182 17.63 -20.64 -7.79
C ALA A 182 17.93 -20.82 -6.29
N LYS A 183 17.76 -19.79 -5.47
CA LYS A 183 18.09 -19.85 -4.03
C LYS A 183 16.84 -19.68 -3.19
N TYR A 184 16.78 -20.40 -2.08
CA TYR A 184 15.79 -20.14 -1.05
C TYR A 184 16.09 -18.81 -0.35
N ALA A 185 15.05 -18.13 0.06
CA ALA A 185 15.10 -16.89 0.83
C ALA A 185 14.03 -16.90 1.92
N ASP A 186 14.25 -16.08 2.93
CA ASP A 186 13.33 -15.96 4.05
C ASP A 186 12.25 -14.93 3.77
N ASP A 187 11.11 -15.11 4.42
CA ASP A 187 10.04 -14.16 4.46
C ASP A 187 9.89 -13.57 5.87
N ILE A 188 9.97 -12.25 6.00
CA ILE A 188 10.01 -11.53 7.26
C ILE A 188 8.62 -11.00 7.56
N LEU A 189 8.01 -11.47 8.63
CA LEU A 189 6.70 -11.00 9.09
C LEU A 189 6.86 -9.74 9.94
N MET A 190 6.07 -8.72 9.63
CA MET A 190 6.09 -7.44 10.34
C MET A 190 4.68 -6.94 10.64
N SER A 191 4.53 -6.20 11.73
CA SER A 191 3.26 -5.54 12.07
C SER A 191 3.47 -4.26 12.86
N ILE A 192 2.39 -3.50 12.96
CA ILE A 192 2.24 -2.38 13.90
C ILE A 192 0.86 -2.47 14.55
N LEU A 193 0.82 -2.24 15.88
CA LEU A 193 -0.41 -2.23 16.66
C LEU A 193 -0.93 -0.80 16.86
N GLU A 194 -2.22 -0.67 17.13
CA GLU A 194 -2.90 0.61 17.36
C GLU A 194 -2.21 1.46 18.45
N ASP A 195 -1.82 0.85 19.56
CA ASP A 195 -1.18 1.57 20.67
C ASP A 195 0.23 2.07 20.28
N GLU A 196 0.97 1.30 19.51
CA GLU A 196 2.29 1.68 18.99
C GLU A 196 2.17 2.86 18.01
N TRP A 197 1.18 2.81 17.12
CA TRP A 197 0.85 3.91 16.22
C TRP A 197 0.46 5.18 17.01
N ARG A 198 -0.35 5.07 18.08
CA ARG A 198 -0.73 6.22 18.93
C ARG A 198 0.49 6.90 19.55
N ILE A 199 1.46 6.11 20.01
CA ILE A 199 2.72 6.63 20.56
C ILE A 199 3.51 7.39 19.48
N LEU A 200 3.62 6.85 18.28
CA LEU A 200 4.28 7.53 17.16
C LEU A 200 3.62 8.86 16.79
N LYS A 201 2.29 8.92 16.85
CA LYS A 201 1.53 10.17 16.56
C LYS A 201 1.75 11.25 17.61
N MET A 202 1.97 10.89 18.88
CA MET A 202 2.23 11.84 19.97
C MET A 202 3.65 12.44 19.90
N GLN A 203 4.58 11.78 19.18
CA GLN A 203 5.99 12.20 19.04
C GLN A 203 6.23 13.11 17.82
N ARG A 204 5.24 13.31 16.98
CA ARG A 204 5.26 14.18 15.77
C ARG A 204 4.61 15.52 16.06
#